data_00e366ce99a6f244a600b0475e01e6ab
#
_entry.id   00e366ce99a6f244a600b0475e01e6ab
#
_cell.length_a   1.000
_cell.length_b   1.000
_cell.length_c   1.000
_cell.angle_alpha   90.00
_cell.angle_beta   90.00
_cell.angle_gamma   90.00
#
_symmetry.space_group_name_H-M   'P 1'
#
loop_
_entity.id
_entity.type
_entity.pdbx_description
1 polymer ?
#
loop_
_entity_poly.entity_id
_entity_poly.type
_entity_poly.pdbx_seq_one_letter_code
_entity_poly.pdbx_strand_id
1 'polypeptide(L)'
;MSDPEARRFRRNLTAVLSLVGLLTAGSVFLFGHLLFKTLSKDVVDEALLYSRQDAQRIARGLAERASGDLYTLKVNQEDLDVFVGSALAERRILSEVRVYDSRNQLVYAYSGVLSRPERAGAHPEAGQTISTSPLEPASRSTETTAQIADPYGIEVPIGDFGTLKVGVSQRELEARVEVLRVKLYKRIFAAALVSFLGILAAAWALMLLVRRTRLVEAARIEAERRAELGEMATGLAHEIRNPLNAMSLNLELLEEQLEKGSSGLSTAELASATRVETGRLARLLSDFLSYARPSPLVTVPSDLNEPAAEAVAFLGPEARTRRIALTFRPWPGGAPALLDTARVKQVVLNLVGNALDAVEAVGARAREVDVAVEDGGRFWRLTVADHGPGIDGGGSGDVFRVFVSTKPAGTGMGLPIAERIVHAHGGELTLASPSGGPTRAVATFPKHDAPG
;
A
#
# COMPACT_ATOMS: atom_id res chain seq x y z
N MET A 1 -16.75 -5.82 11.44
CA MET A 1 -15.94 -4.71 11.98
C MET A 1 -14.90 -4.31 10.92
N SER A 2 -14.88 -3.06 10.53
CA SER A 2 -13.94 -2.57 9.50
C SER A 2 -12.59 -2.29 10.18
N ASP A 3 -11.64 -3.16 9.90
CA ASP A 3 -10.26 -3.10 10.39
C ASP A 3 -9.65 -1.69 10.12
N PRO A 4 -9.29 -0.90 11.13
CA PRO A 4 -8.70 0.42 10.97
C PRO A 4 -7.35 0.38 10.24
N GLU A 5 -6.59 -0.70 10.34
CA GLU A 5 -5.33 -0.90 9.62
C GLU A 5 -5.55 -1.10 8.13
N ALA A 6 -6.59 -1.86 7.74
CA ALA A 6 -6.94 -2.04 6.33
C ALA A 6 -7.39 -0.71 5.67
N ARG A 7 -8.02 0.19 6.42
CA ARG A 7 -8.37 1.54 5.95
C ARG A 7 -7.13 2.42 5.81
N ARG A 8 -6.20 2.38 6.76
CA ARG A 8 -4.91 3.10 6.69
C ARG A 8 -4.07 2.59 5.51
N PHE A 9 -3.97 1.29 5.33
CA PHE A 9 -3.24 0.68 4.21
C PHE A 9 -3.83 1.11 2.85
N ARG A 10 -5.17 1.06 2.67
CA ARG A 10 -5.82 1.52 1.43
C ARG A 10 -5.54 2.99 1.17
N ARG A 11 -5.66 3.85 2.18
CA ARG A 11 -5.40 5.29 2.06
C ARG A 11 -3.94 5.55 1.68
N ASN A 12 -3.00 4.87 2.29
CA ASN A 12 -1.59 5.02 1.97
C ASN A 12 -1.26 4.48 0.57
N LEU A 13 -1.82 3.35 0.16
CA LEU A 13 -1.65 2.78 -1.18
C LEU A 13 -2.21 3.72 -2.26
N THR A 14 -3.41 4.27 -2.06
CA THR A 14 -4.00 5.25 -3.00
C THR A 14 -3.17 6.53 -3.06
N ALA A 15 -2.65 7.02 -1.94
CA ALA A 15 -1.77 8.18 -1.89
C ALA A 15 -0.46 7.94 -2.65
N VAL A 16 0.19 6.80 -2.46
CA VAL A 16 1.42 6.42 -3.18
C VAL A 16 1.17 6.27 -4.67
N LEU A 17 0.09 5.59 -5.08
CA LEU A 17 -0.26 5.43 -6.49
C LEU A 17 -0.59 6.77 -7.16
N SER A 18 -1.30 7.67 -6.45
CA SER A 18 -1.58 9.02 -6.95
C SER A 18 -0.29 9.84 -7.08
N LEU A 19 0.63 9.73 -6.14
CA LEU A 19 1.93 10.40 -6.19
C LEU A 19 2.78 9.88 -7.37
N VAL A 20 2.86 8.57 -7.56
CA VAL A 20 3.57 7.95 -8.69
C VAL A 20 2.94 8.37 -10.02
N GLY A 21 1.60 8.37 -10.12
CA GLY A 21 0.88 8.85 -11.31
C GLY A 21 1.17 10.32 -11.62
N LEU A 22 1.23 11.17 -10.60
CA LEU A 22 1.53 12.60 -10.75
C LEU A 22 2.99 12.84 -11.16
N LEU A 23 3.93 12.09 -10.58
CA LEU A 23 5.35 12.16 -10.93
C LEU A 23 5.61 11.68 -12.36
N THR A 24 4.97 10.59 -12.80
CA THR A 24 5.10 10.09 -14.17
C THR A 24 4.49 11.06 -15.18
N ALA A 25 3.32 11.63 -14.90
CA ALA A 25 2.71 12.63 -15.77
C ALA A 25 3.57 13.91 -15.84
N GLY A 26 4.10 14.37 -14.73
CA GLY A 26 5.03 15.51 -14.66
C GLY A 26 6.32 15.25 -15.44
N SER A 27 6.91 14.07 -15.33
CA SER A 27 8.11 13.67 -16.07
C SER A 27 7.87 13.63 -17.59
N VAL A 28 6.75 13.05 -18.04
CA VAL A 28 6.37 13.01 -19.46
C VAL A 28 6.14 14.42 -20.01
N PHE A 29 5.49 15.27 -19.22
CA PHE A 29 5.27 16.67 -19.62
C PHE A 29 6.59 17.47 -19.72
N LEU A 30 7.46 17.34 -18.71
CA LEU A 30 8.77 18.00 -18.69
C LEU A 30 9.64 17.56 -19.86
N PHE A 31 9.72 16.25 -20.10
CA PHE A 31 10.46 15.69 -21.24
C PHE A 31 9.89 16.19 -22.57
N GLY A 32 8.58 16.20 -22.70
CA GLY A 32 7.91 16.72 -23.89
C GLY A 32 8.18 18.20 -24.13
N HIS A 33 8.20 19.02 -23.08
CA HIS A 33 8.55 20.43 -23.17
C HIS A 33 9.99 20.66 -23.59
N LEU A 34 10.94 19.90 -23.02
CA LEU A 34 12.35 19.97 -23.41
C LEU A 34 12.55 19.53 -24.87
N LEU A 35 11.90 18.45 -25.27
CA LEU A 35 11.94 17.96 -26.65
C LEU A 35 11.39 18.99 -27.64
N PHE A 36 10.25 19.64 -27.29
CA PHE A 36 9.70 20.71 -28.10
C PHE A 36 10.66 21.88 -28.26
N LYS A 37 11.31 22.32 -27.17
CA LYS A 37 12.27 23.42 -27.19
C LYS A 37 13.46 23.12 -28.10
N THR A 38 13.97 21.89 -28.07
CA THR A 38 15.08 21.45 -28.93
C THR A 38 14.64 21.38 -30.40
N LEU A 39 13.54 20.68 -30.71
CA LEU A 39 13.05 20.51 -32.07
C LEU A 39 12.59 21.84 -32.71
N SER A 40 12.00 22.76 -31.93
CA SER A 40 11.61 24.07 -32.46
C SER A 40 12.82 24.89 -32.87
N LYS A 41 13.94 24.80 -32.11
CA LYS A 41 15.18 25.43 -32.48
C LYS A 41 15.77 24.82 -33.76
N ASP A 42 15.81 23.51 -33.87
CA ASP A 42 16.32 22.81 -35.05
C ASP A 42 15.53 23.17 -36.30
N VAL A 43 14.19 23.25 -36.21
CA VAL A 43 13.31 23.66 -37.33
C VAL A 43 13.60 25.10 -37.78
N VAL A 44 13.85 26.02 -36.82
CA VAL A 44 14.18 27.40 -37.17
C VAL A 44 15.59 27.46 -37.78
N ASP A 45 16.57 26.79 -37.21
CA ASP A 45 17.95 26.78 -37.71
C ASP A 45 18.01 26.17 -39.12
N GLU A 46 17.30 25.07 -39.35
CA GLU A 46 17.18 24.44 -40.67
C GLU A 46 16.51 25.37 -41.72
N ALA A 47 15.42 26.02 -41.31
CA ALA A 47 14.72 26.99 -42.21
C ALA A 47 15.64 28.17 -42.55
N LEU A 48 16.42 28.69 -41.60
CA LEU A 48 17.39 29.74 -41.86
C LEU A 48 18.53 29.29 -42.78
N LEU A 49 19.02 28.05 -42.61
CA LEU A 49 20.04 27.47 -43.48
C LEU A 49 19.57 27.40 -44.94
N TYR A 50 18.37 26.86 -45.19
CA TYR A 50 17.79 26.82 -46.52
C TYR A 50 17.54 28.22 -47.08
N SER A 51 17.03 29.13 -46.27
CA SER A 51 16.84 30.52 -46.66
C SER A 51 18.13 31.21 -47.10
N ARG A 52 19.24 30.91 -46.42
CA ARG A 52 20.57 31.41 -46.79
C ARG A 52 21.08 30.81 -48.11
N GLN A 53 20.84 29.53 -48.36
CA GLN A 53 21.19 28.90 -49.64
C GLN A 53 20.39 29.51 -50.79
N ASP A 54 19.09 29.74 -50.60
CA ASP A 54 18.23 30.38 -51.60
C ASP A 54 18.62 31.84 -51.83
N ALA A 55 18.94 32.58 -50.76
CA ALA A 55 19.49 33.94 -50.91
C ALA A 55 20.79 33.98 -51.70
N GLN A 56 21.69 32.99 -51.49
CA GLN A 56 22.92 32.87 -52.33
C GLN A 56 22.61 32.54 -53.79
N ARG A 57 21.57 31.75 -54.07
CA ARG A 57 21.14 31.45 -55.44
C ARG A 57 20.60 32.70 -56.12
N ILE A 58 19.76 33.48 -55.41
CA ILE A 58 19.24 34.73 -55.88
C ILE A 58 20.38 35.73 -56.13
N ALA A 59 21.34 35.84 -55.21
CA ALA A 59 22.51 36.71 -55.34
C ALA A 59 23.36 36.38 -56.59
N ARG A 60 23.62 35.10 -56.87
CA ARG A 60 24.27 34.68 -58.08
C ARG A 60 23.50 35.00 -59.34
N GLY A 61 22.21 34.72 -59.38
CA GLY A 61 21.36 35.04 -60.51
C GLY A 61 21.25 36.57 -60.79
N LEU A 62 21.34 37.39 -59.70
CA LEU A 62 21.39 38.83 -59.82
C LEU A 62 22.76 39.31 -60.36
N ALA A 63 23.86 38.72 -59.87
CA ALA A 63 25.21 39.01 -60.32
C ALA A 63 25.39 38.72 -61.84
N GLU A 64 24.87 37.58 -62.33
CA GLU A 64 24.89 37.21 -63.74
C GLU A 64 24.09 38.25 -64.61
N ARG A 65 22.98 38.74 -64.11
CA ARG A 65 22.11 39.72 -64.86
C ARG A 65 22.65 41.13 -64.75
N ALA A 66 23.39 41.48 -63.71
CA ALA A 66 23.96 42.79 -63.54
C ALA A 66 25.07 43.15 -64.54
N SER A 67 25.64 42.16 -65.26
CA SER A 67 26.71 42.33 -66.27
C SER A 67 27.81 43.32 -65.88
N GLY A 68 28.15 43.36 -64.56
CA GLY A 68 29.21 44.21 -64.02
C GLY A 68 28.71 45.56 -63.45
N ASP A 69 27.48 45.96 -63.60
CA ASP A 69 26.94 47.20 -62.99
C ASP A 69 25.53 46.95 -62.47
N LEU A 70 25.34 47.14 -61.15
CA LEU A 70 24.05 46.96 -60.48
C LEU A 70 22.97 47.94 -60.97
N TYR A 71 23.35 49.10 -61.55
CA TYR A 71 22.41 50.04 -62.08
C TYR A 71 21.69 49.54 -63.35
N THR A 72 22.25 48.53 -64.07
CA THR A 72 21.59 47.86 -65.18
C THR A 72 20.33 47.07 -64.72
N LEU A 73 20.26 46.69 -63.47
CA LEU A 73 19.09 46.08 -62.83
C LEU A 73 17.89 47.04 -62.75
N LYS A 74 18.12 48.37 -62.69
CA LYS A 74 17.04 49.34 -62.74
C LYS A 74 16.42 49.49 -64.11
N VAL A 75 17.15 49.15 -65.18
CA VAL A 75 16.69 49.27 -66.57
C VAL A 75 15.80 48.09 -66.94
N ASN A 76 16.05 46.89 -66.39
CA ASN A 76 15.31 45.67 -66.68
C ASN A 76 14.41 45.23 -65.53
N GLN A 77 13.66 46.15 -64.95
CA GLN A 77 12.95 45.91 -63.67
C GLN A 77 11.84 44.85 -63.84
N GLU A 78 11.16 44.73 -64.97
CA GLU A 78 10.12 43.69 -65.22
C GLU A 78 10.71 42.24 -65.16
N ASP A 79 11.85 42.01 -65.85
CA ASP A 79 12.49 40.70 -65.83
C ASP A 79 13.04 40.35 -64.44
N LEU A 80 13.44 41.36 -63.72
CA LEU A 80 13.94 41.18 -62.35
C LEU A 80 12.80 40.83 -61.37
N ASP A 81 11.66 41.51 -61.49
CA ASP A 81 10.46 41.26 -60.70
C ASP A 81 9.93 39.85 -60.96
N VAL A 82 9.94 39.37 -62.21
CA VAL A 82 9.59 37.99 -62.55
C VAL A 82 10.56 37.00 -61.98
N PHE A 83 11.87 37.23 -62.05
CA PHE A 83 12.88 36.35 -61.50
C PHE A 83 12.83 36.28 -59.96
N VAL A 84 12.84 37.42 -59.30
CA VAL A 84 12.79 37.50 -57.83
C VAL A 84 11.43 37.03 -57.32
N GLY A 85 10.34 37.43 -58.00
CA GLY A 85 9.00 37.01 -57.66
C GLY A 85 8.81 35.51 -57.74
N SER A 86 9.34 34.86 -58.82
CA SER A 86 9.33 33.40 -58.93
C SER A 86 10.11 32.71 -57.84
N ALA A 87 11.29 33.22 -57.49
CA ALA A 87 12.14 32.70 -56.45
C ALA A 87 11.50 32.82 -55.06
N LEU A 88 10.80 33.93 -54.78
CA LEU A 88 10.04 34.13 -53.53
C LEU A 88 8.77 33.27 -53.48
N ALA A 89 8.06 33.13 -54.63
CA ALA A 89 6.84 32.33 -54.71
C ALA A 89 7.11 30.82 -54.49
N GLU A 90 8.24 30.32 -54.99
CA GLU A 90 8.66 28.92 -54.78
C GLU A 90 8.96 28.62 -53.32
N ARG A 91 9.42 29.62 -52.59
CA ARG A 91 9.88 29.50 -51.18
C ARG A 91 9.12 30.48 -50.27
N ARG A 92 7.94 30.14 -49.83
CA ARG A 92 7.04 30.97 -48.98
C ARG A 92 7.66 31.56 -47.71
N ILE A 93 8.88 31.13 -47.31
CA ILE A 93 9.56 31.62 -46.13
C ILE A 93 10.23 32.97 -46.37
N LEU A 94 10.63 33.28 -47.63
CA LEU A 94 11.23 34.55 -47.97
C LEU A 94 10.12 35.59 -48.19
N SER A 95 10.24 36.76 -47.55
CA SER A 95 9.20 37.82 -47.59
C SER A 95 9.57 39.00 -48.47
N GLU A 96 10.84 39.36 -48.48
CA GLU A 96 11.32 40.51 -49.24
C GLU A 96 12.78 40.34 -49.68
N VAL A 97 13.14 41.01 -50.73
CA VAL A 97 14.49 41.08 -51.26
C VAL A 97 14.85 42.56 -51.48
N ARG A 98 15.99 42.97 -50.88
CA ARG A 98 16.54 44.32 -51.06
C ARG A 98 18.00 44.20 -51.52
N VAL A 99 18.33 44.94 -52.57
CA VAL A 99 19.68 44.99 -53.14
C VAL A 99 20.29 46.36 -52.85
N TYR A 100 21.47 46.35 -52.27
CA TYR A 100 22.24 47.52 -51.97
C TYR A 100 23.55 47.51 -52.75
N ASP A 101 24.00 48.72 -53.20
CA ASP A 101 25.30 48.86 -53.82
C ASP A 101 26.44 48.88 -52.84
N SER A 102 27.69 49.02 -53.34
CA SER A 102 28.91 49.12 -52.53
C SER A 102 28.95 50.36 -51.59
N ARG A 103 28.10 51.34 -51.83
CA ARG A 103 27.92 52.56 -51.00
C ARG A 103 26.73 52.45 -50.05
N ASN A 104 26.15 51.21 -49.91
CA ASN A 104 24.97 50.92 -49.10
C ASN A 104 23.71 51.73 -49.53
N GLN A 105 23.59 52.09 -50.80
CA GLN A 105 22.40 52.71 -51.34
C GLN A 105 21.46 51.63 -51.90
N LEU A 106 20.12 51.75 -51.66
CA LEU A 106 19.12 50.82 -52.14
C LEU A 106 19.00 50.92 -53.66
N VAL A 107 19.32 49.86 -54.35
CA VAL A 107 19.25 49.77 -55.81
C VAL A 107 17.92 49.16 -56.28
N TYR A 108 17.48 48.11 -55.58
CA TYR A 108 16.26 47.37 -55.92
C TYR A 108 15.60 46.85 -54.64
N ALA A 109 14.27 46.87 -54.61
CA ALA A 109 13.50 46.25 -53.53
C ALA A 109 12.27 45.56 -54.13
N TYR A 110 12.05 44.33 -53.67
CA TYR A 110 10.86 43.55 -54.03
C TYR A 110 10.26 42.94 -52.78
N SER A 111 8.96 43.13 -52.60
CA SER A 111 8.22 42.55 -51.48
C SER A 111 7.15 41.62 -52.01
N GLY A 112 7.27 40.35 -51.72
CA GLY A 112 6.34 39.27 -52.10
C GLY A 112 5.10 39.18 -51.24
N VAL A 113 4.52 40.30 -50.79
CA VAL A 113 3.23 40.26 -50.10
C VAL A 113 2.13 39.90 -51.08
N LEU A 114 1.90 38.63 -51.33
CA LEU A 114 0.70 38.15 -51.97
C LEU A 114 -0.49 38.53 -51.10
N SER A 115 -1.15 39.64 -51.47
CA SER A 115 -2.49 39.96 -50.98
C SER A 115 -3.40 38.80 -51.37
N ARG A 116 -3.70 37.94 -50.40
CA ARG A 116 -4.71 36.90 -50.57
C ARG A 116 -6.04 37.63 -50.72
N PRO A 117 -6.82 37.46 -51.81
CA PRO A 117 -8.17 38.02 -51.85
C PRO A 117 -8.95 37.37 -50.71
N GLU A 118 -9.41 38.16 -49.75
CA GLU A 118 -10.40 37.75 -48.77
C GLU A 118 -11.58 37.15 -49.56
N ARG A 119 -11.89 35.89 -49.29
CA ARG A 119 -13.16 35.30 -49.70
C ARG A 119 -14.28 36.00 -48.93
N ALA A 120 -14.69 37.16 -49.43
CA ALA A 120 -15.97 37.74 -49.09
C ALA A 120 -17.05 36.86 -49.70
N GLY A 121 -17.66 35.99 -48.91
CA GLY A 121 -18.98 35.46 -49.21
C GLY A 121 -19.99 36.57 -48.99
N ALA A 122 -20.44 37.20 -50.08
CA ALA A 122 -21.67 37.97 -50.11
C ALA A 122 -22.26 37.94 -51.52
N HIS A 123 -23.51 37.62 -51.56
CA HIS A 123 -24.39 37.60 -52.75
C HIS A 123 -24.32 38.85 -53.60
N PRO A 124 -24.53 38.78 -54.95
CA PRO A 124 -24.61 39.93 -55.78
C PRO A 124 -26.00 40.50 -55.72
N GLU A 125 -26.17 41.69 -55.18
CA GLU A 125 -27.28 42.58 -55.59
C GLU A 125 -26.83 43.63 -56.59
N ALA A 126 -27.65 43.80 -57.57
CA ALA A 126 -27.41 44.54 -58.78
C ALA A 126 -27.33 46.06 -58.59
N GLY A 127 -26.45 46.67 -59.38
CA GLY A 127 -26.59 48.03 -59.85
C GLY A 127 -25.89 49.08 -58.97
N GLN A 128 -24.67 49.43 -59.42
CA GLN A 128 -24.28 50.85 -59.43
C GLN A 128 -23.09 51.08 -60.40
N THR A 129 -23.23 52.06 -61.14
CA THR A 129 -22.50 52.74 -62.20
C THR A 129 -21.00 52.91 -61.99
N ILE A 130 -20.21 52.56 -63.01
CA ILE A 130 -18.79 52.83 -63.15
C ILE A 130 -18.59 54.35 -63.34
N SER A 131 -17.92 54.95 -62.33
CA SER A 131 -17.39 56.29 -62.47
C SER A 131 -15.88 56.23 -62.69
N THR A 132 -15.44 56.49 -63.87
CA THR A 132 -14.04 56.70 -64.23
C THR A 132 -13.62 58.14 -63.83
N SER A 133 -12.71 58.26 -62.85
CA SER A 133 -11.99 59.50 -62.62
C SER A 133 -10.48 59.24 -62.69
N PRO A 134 -9.72 60.20 -63.25
CA PRO A 134 -8.32 60.02 -63.60
C PRO A 134 -7.41 60.02 -62.40
N LEU A 135 -6.35 59.22 -62.49
CA LEU A 135 -5.26 59.11 -61.53
C LEU A 135 -4.51 60.44 -61.34
N GLU A 136 -4.62 61.05 -60.18
CA GLU A 136 -3.68 62.07 -59.76
C GLU A 136 -2.35 61.40 -59.34
N PRO A 137 -1.19 62.11 -59.58
CA PRO A 137 0.12 61.58 -59.26
C PRO A 137 0.33 61.60 -57.72
N ALA A 138 0.66 60.47 -57.18
CA ALA A 138 0.96 60.31 -55.74
C ALA A 138 2.06 61.29 -55.31
N SER A 139 1.70 62.18 -54.39
CA SER A 139 2.56 63.10 -53.68
C SER A 139 3.58 62.31 -52.86
N ARG A 140 4.83 62.78 -52.93
CA ARG A 140 5.97 62.39 -52.08
C ARG A 140 5.55 62.29 -50.64
N SER A 141 5.41 61.07 -50.14
CA SER A 141 5.43 60.78 -48.70
C SER A 141 6.87 60.59 -48.27
N THR A 142 7.26 61.47 -47.42
CA THR A 142 8.48 61.61 -46.66
C THR A 142 9.00 60.27 -46.15
N GLU A 143 10.27 60.00 -46.42
CA GLU A 143 11.07 58.94 -45.80
C GLU A 143 10.90 58.93 -44.29
N THR A 144 10.16 57.97 -43.79
CA THR A 144 10.35 57.49 -42.45
C THR A 144 11.11 56.17 -42.55
N THR A 145 12.42 56.27 -42.46
CA THR A 145 13.35 55.14 -42.33
C THR A 145 13.09 54.48 -41.01
N ALA A 146 12.04 53.72 -40.92
CA ALA A 146 11.90 52.75 -39.84
C ALA A 146 12.85 51.57 -40.17
N GLN A 147 14.06 51.61 -39.61
CA GLN A 147 14.88 50.42 -39.44
C GLN A 147 14.11 49.43 -38.56
N ILE A 148 13.21 48.69 -39.18
CA ILE A 148 12.74 47.43 -38.58
C ILE A 148 13.93 46.49 -38.73
N ALA A 149 14.70 46.34 -37.70
CA ALA A 149 15.71 45.29 -37.58
C ALA A 149 14.95 43.97 -37.65
N ASP A 150 14.89 43.40 -38.83
CA ASP A 150 14.34 42.05 -39.03
C ASP A 150 15.32 41.08 -38.35
N PRO A 151 14.94 40.44 -37.25
CA PRO A 151 15.86 39.60 -36.47
C PRO A 151 16.37 38.38 -37.28
N TYR A 152 15.79 38.12 -38.40
CA TYR A 152 16.13 36.98 -39.31
C TYR A 152 16.60 37.44 -40.67
N GLY A 153 16.98 38.73 -40.86
CA GLY A 153 17.51 39.24 -42.13
C GLY A 153 18.81 38.50 -42.53
N ILE A 154 18.82 37.95 -43.73
CA ILE A 154 19.98 37.24 -44.28
C ILE A 154 20.69 38.20 -45.26
N GLU A 155 21.97 38.48 -44.98
CA GLU A 155 22.82 39.30 -45.85
C GLU A 155 23.75 38.39 -46.66
N VAL A 156 23.79 38.56 -47.98
CA VAL A 156 24.62 37.82 -48.91
C VAL A 156 25.30 38.80 -49.90
N PRO A 157 26.62 38.71 -50.09
CA PRO A 157 27.31 39.55 -51.10
C PRO A 157 26.89 39.18 -52.54
N ILE A 158 26.74 40.20 -53.38
CA ILE A 158 26.49 40.03 -54.82
C ILE A 158 27.82 40.35 -55.57
N GLY A 159 28.74 39.37 -55.64
CA GLY A 159 30.07 39.58 -56.14
C GLY A 159 30.77 40.72 -55.41
N ASP A 160 31.46 41.62 -56.19
CA ASP A 160 32.12 42.83 -55.67
C ASP A 160 31.23 44.08 -55.79
N PHE A 161 29.95 43.93 -56.22
CA PHE A 161 29.12 45.03 -56.60
C PHE A 161 28.18 45.54 -55.50
N GLY A 162 27.84 44.67 -54.56
CA GLY A 162 26.91 45.06 -53.51
C GLY A 162 26.43 43.93 -52.60
N THR A 163 25.36 44.16 -51.83
CA THR A 163 24.84 43.26 -50.84
C THR A 163 23.34 43.02 -51.04
N LEU A 164 22.93 41.74 -51.05
CA LEU A 164 21.55 41.28 -51.03
C LEU A 164 21.12 41.09 -49.58
N LYS A 165 20.05 41.77 -49.18
CA LYS A 165 19.37 41.52 -47.91
C LYS A 165 18.03 40.86 -48.21
N VAL A 166 17.81 39.70 -47.58
CA VAL A 166 16.59 38.92 -47.73
C VAL A 166 15.90 38.84 -46.40
N GLY A 167 14.64 39.27 -46.36
CA GLY A 167 13.78 39.16 -45.17
C GLY A 167 13.17 37.76 -45.09
N VAL A 168 13.11 37.21 -43.89
CA VAL A 168 12.45 35.91 -43.61
C VAL A 168 11.11 36.17 -42.95
N SER A 169 10.04 35.55 -43.47
CA SER A 169 8.69 35.70 -42.94
C SER A 169 8.56 35.06 -41.54
N GLN A 170 8.52 35.89 -40.51
CA GLN A 170 8.29 35.46 -39.15
C GLN A 170 6.97 34.67 -39.02
N ARG A 171 5.90 35.09 -39.71
CA ARG A 171 4.60 34.40 -39.73
C ARG A 171 4.69 32.96 -40.22
N GLU A 172 5.47 32.69 -41.24
CA GLU A 172 5.60 31.35 -41.82
C GLU A 172 6.45 30.47 -40.92
N LEU A 173 7.49 31.01 -40.27
CA LEU A 173 8.28 30.33 -39.25
C LEU A 173 7.42 29.96 -38.03
N GLU A 174 6.67 30.92 -37.50
CA GLU A 174 5.74 30.69 -36.41
C GLU A 174 4.68 29.63 -36.74
N ALA A 175 4.12 29.68 -37.95
CA ALA A 175 3.13 28.70 -38.42
C ALA A 175 3.71 27.26 -38.46
N ARG A 176 4.96 27.08 -38.89
CA ARG A 176 5.64 25.78 -38.92
C ARG A 176 5.91 25.28 -37.52
N VAL A 177 6.37 26.14 -36.61
CA VAL A 177 6.59 25.81 -35.21
C VAL A 177 5.28 25.43 -34.52
N GLU A 178 4.17 26.15 -34.82
CA GLU A 178 2.87 25.84 -34.22
C GLU A 178 2.30 24.48 -34.69
N VAL A 179 2.46 24.14 -35.98
CA VAL A 179 2.09 22.80 -36.47
C VAL A 179 2.88 21.71 -35.77
N LEU A 180 4.18 21.91 -35.57
CA LEU A 180 5.03 20.98 -34.83
C LEU A 180 4.57 20.86 -33.34
N ARG A 181 4.28 22.00 -32.72
CA ARG A 181 3.77 22.09 -31.36
C ARG A 181 2.51 21.24 -31.17
N VAL A 182 1.49 21.46 -32.01
CA VAL A 182 0.21 20.73 -31.91
C VAL A 182 0.43 19.21 -32.08
N LYS A 183 1.25 18.79 -33.07
CA LYS A 183 1.55 17.37 -33.29
C LYS A 183 2.27 16.73 -32.12
N LEU A 184 3.26 17.41 -31.57
CA LEU A 184 4.02 16.91 -30.40
C LEU A 184 3.16 16.80 -29.16
N TYR A 185 2.39 17.85 -28.82
CA TYR A 185 1.53 17.82 -27.64
C TYR A 185 0.48 16.71 -27.72
N LYS A 186 -0.11 16.46 -28.89
CA LYS A 186 -1.04 15.33 -29.08
C LYS A 186 -0.37 13.98 -28.81
N ARG A 187 0.86 13.76 -29.28
CA ARG A 187 1.61 12.52 -29.05
C ARG A 187 2.01 12.35 -27.58
N ILE A 188 2.47 13.42 -26.94
CA ILE A 188 2.83 13.44 -25.52
C ILE A 188 1.60 13.13 -24.66
N PHE A 189 0.46 13.75 -24.94
CA PHE A 189 -0.79 13.49 -24.24
C PHE A 189 -1.24 12.04 -24.39
N ALA A 190 -1.19 11.50 -25.61
CA ALA A 190 -1.53 10.09 -25.85
C ALA A 190 -0.60 9.12 -25.08
N ALA A 191 0.71 9.38 -25.08
CA ALA A 191 1.68 8.57 -24.32
C ALA A 191 1.44 8.66 -22.80
N ALA A 192 1.16 9.86 -22.29
CA ALA A 192 0.84 10.06 -20.87
C ALA A 192 -0.45 9.33 -20.47
N LEU A 193 -1.48 9.37 -21.30
CA LEU A 193 -2.74 8.66 -21.07
C LEU A 193 -2.54 7.14 -21.04
N VAL A 194 -1.79 6.58 -21.99
CA VAL A 194 -1.49 5.14 -22.03
C VAL A 194 -0.71 4.71 -20.78
N SER A 195 0.30 5.49 -20.37
CA SER A 195 1.08 5.22 -19.17
C SER A 195 0.20 5.28 -17.90
N PHE A 196 -0.68 6.26 -17.80
CA PHE A 196 -1.60 6.39 -16.68
C PHE A 196 -2.58 5.22 -16.58
N LEU A 197 -3.18 4.80 -17.71
CA LEU A 197 -4.06 3.63 -17.75
C LEU A 197 -3.32 2.34 -17.40
N GLY A 198 -2.06 2.19 -17.82
CA GLY A 198 -1.20 1.07 -17.45
C GLY A 198 -0.95 0.98 -15.95
N ILE A 199 -0.66 2.12 -15.30
CA ILE A 199 -0.47 2.19 -13.84
C ILE A 199 -1.77 1.81 -13.10
N LEU A 200 -2.92 2.32 -13.56
CA LEU A 200 -4.22 1.96 -12.97
C LEU A 200 -4.52 0.47 -13.10
N ALA A 201 -4.27 -0.12 -14.27
CA ALA A 201 -4.45 -1.55 -14.50
C ALA A 201 -3.54 -2.41 -13.62
N ALA A 202 -2.27 -2.04 -13.48
CA ALA A 202 -1.32 -2.71 -12.58
C ALA A 202 -1.74 -2.62 -11.11
N ALA A 203 -2.19 -1.44 -10.67
CA ALA A 203 -2.70 -1.23 -9.32
C ALA A 203 -3.94 -2.08 -9.02
N TRP A 204 -4.86 -2.15 -9.98
CA TRP A 204 -6.06 -2.98 -9.88
C TRP A 204 -5.73 -4.48 -9.83
N ALA A 205 -4.81 -4.94 -10.68
CA ALA A 205 -4.33 -6.33 -10.68
C ALA A 205 -3.67 -6.69 -9.35
N LEU A 206 -2.82 -5.81 -8.79
CA LEU A 206 -2.19 -5.99 -7.48
C LEU A 206 -3.24 -6.07 -6.36
N MET A 207 -4.26 -5.21 -6.40
CA MET A 207 -5.36 -5.25 -5.43
C MET A 207 -6.14 -6.57 -5.48
N LEU A 208 -6.40 -7.08 -6.69
CA LEU A 208 -7.05 -8.39 -6.87
C LEU A 208 -6.18 -9.53 -6.33
N LEU A 209 -4.87 -9.49 -6.57
CA LEU A 209 -3.92 -10.50 -6.07
C LEU A 209 -3.92 -10.52 -4.53
N VAL A 210 -3.78 -9.35 -3.89
CA VAL A 210 -3.80 -9.24 -2.41
C VAL A 210 -5.13 -9.71 -1.82
N ARG A 211 -6.25 -9.45 -2.50
CA ARG A 211 -7.55 -9.98 -2.05
C ARG A 211 -7.61 -11.51 -2.15
N ARG A 212 -7.12 -12.09 -3.24
CA ARG A 212 -7.09 -13.54 -3.40
C ARG A 212 -6.22 -14.23 -2.36
N THR A 213 -5.02 -13.73 -2.09
CA THR A 213 -4.13 -14.32 -1.08
C THR A 213 -4.75 -14.30 0.31
N ARG A 214 -5.39 -13.19 0.71
CA ARG A 214 -6.08 -13.11 2.01
C ARG A 214 -7.26 -14.09 2.13
N LEU A 215 -8.02 -14.28 1.07
CA LEU A 215 -9.13 -15.25 1.07
C LEU A 215 -8.63 -16.70 1.18
N VAL A 216 -7.57 -17.03 0.47
CA VAL A 216 -6.95 -18.38 0.54
C VAL A 216 -6.37 -18.62 1.93
N GLU A 217 -5.69 -17.63 2.50
CA GLU A 217 -5.11 -17.75 3.84
C GLU A 217 -6.17 -17.89 4.93
N ALA A 218 -7.25 -17.10 4.86
CA ALA A 218 -8.39 -17.24 5.76
C ALA A 218 -9.07 -18.63 5.64
N ALA A 219 -9.25 -19.14 4.42
CA ALA A 219 -9.80 -20.46 4.19
C ALA A 219 -8.87 -21.58 4.71
N ARG A 220 -7.54 -21.40 4.57
CA ARG A 220 -6.55 -22.33 5.10
C ARG A 220 -6.59 -22.38 6.63
N ILE A 221 -6.56 -21.23 7.30
CA ILE A 221 -6.66 -21.15 8.77
C ILE A 221 -7.95 -21.81 9.27
N GLU A 222 -9.08 -21.58 8.58
CA GLU A 222 -10.34 -22.21 8.95
C GLU A 222 -10.34 -23.72 8.71
N ALA A 223 -9.68 -24.20 7.64
CA ALA A 223 -9.54 -25.63 7.37
C ALA A 223 -8.63 -26.32 8.39
N GLU A 224 -7.49 -25.71 8.75
CA GLU A 224 -6.58 -26.19 9.79
C GLU A 224 -7.31 -26.29 11.13
N ARG A 225 -8.09 -25.26 11.48
CA ARG A 225 -8.90 -25.26 12.71
C ARG A 225 -9.97 -26.36 12.71
N ARG A 226 -10.63 -26.62 11.58
CA ARG A 226 -11.60 -27.71 11.46
C ARG A 226 -10.95 -29.08 11.58
N ALA A 227 -9.77 -29.27 11.02
CA ALA A 227 -9.00 -30.50 11.14
C ALA A 227 -8.58 -30.74 12.61
N GLU A 228 -8.09 -29.71 13.31
CA GLU A 228 -7.75 -29.76 14.72
C GLU A 228 -8.97 -30.15 15.58
N LEU A 229 -10.12 -29.50 15.36
CA LEU A 229 -11.36 -29.83 16.04
C LEU A 229 -11.85 -31.26 15.73
N GLY A 230 -11.62 -31.76 14.52
CA GLY A 230 -11.95 -33.14 14.11
C GLY A 230 -11.10 -34.18 14.87
N GLU A 231 -9.79 -33.95 15.00
CA GLU A 231 -8.89 -34.78 15.79
C GLU A 231 -9.29 -34.78 17.27
N MET A 232 -9.58 -33.57 17.80
CA MET A 232 -10.06 -33.40 19.17
C MET A 232 -11.39 -34.10 19.44
N ALA A 233 -12.34 -34.11 18.50
CA ALA A 233 -13.62 -34.79 18.64
C ALA A 233 -13.45 -36.30 18.85
N THR A 234 -12.44 -36.90 18.24
CA THR A 234 -12.10 -38.31 18.45
C THR A 234 -11.57 -38.56 19.87
N GLY A 235 -10.65 -37.74 20.34
CA GLY A 235 -10.15 -37.79 21.73
C GLY A 235 -11.28 -37.59 22.74
N LEU A 236 -12.12 -36.59 22.51
CA LEU A 236 -13.27 -36.29 23.36
C LEU A 236 -14.24 -37.49 23.44
N ALA A 237 -14.51 -38.14 22.31
CA ALA A 237 -15.40 -39.33 22.31
C ALA A 237 -14.87 -40.48 23.20
N HIS A 238 -13.55 -40.68 23.20
CA HIS A 238 -12.91 -41.63 24.10
C HIS A 238 -13.00 -41.22 25.55
N GLU A 239 -12.70 -39.93 25.85
CA GLU A 239 -12.75 -39.38 27.20
C GLU A 239 -14.18 -39.28 27.78
N ILE A 240 -15.20 -39.15 26.97
CA ILE A 240 -16.62 -39.20 27.36
C ILE A 240 -17.03 -40.67 27.66
N ARG A 241 -16.59 -41.61 26.84
CA ARG A 241 -16.96 -43.04 27.01
C ARG A 241 -16.48 -43.59 28.33
N ASN A 242 -15.31 -43.21 28.80
CA ASN A 242 -14.73 -43.69 30.03
C ASN A 242 -15.60 -43.39 31.28
N PRO A 243 -15.99 -42.13 31.60
CA PRO A 243 -16.88 -41.85 32.72
C PRO A 243 -18.28 -42.44 32.56
N LEU A 244 -18.79 -42.50 31.29
CA LEU A 244 -20.08 -43.17 31.04
C LEU A 244 -20.05 -44.64 31.36
N ASN A 245 -18.99 -45.38 30.98
CA ASN A 245 -18.82 -46.79 31.34
C ASN A 245 -18.69 -46.97 32.87
N ALA A 246 -17.93 -46.11 33.56
CA ALA A 246 -17.80 -46.14 35.00
C ALA A 246 -19.15 -45.89 35.71
N MET A 247 -19.91 -44.91 35.24
CA MET A 247 -21.26 -44.63 35.73
C MET A 247 -22.22 -45.80 35.51
N SER A 248 -22.21 -46.43 34.31
CA SER A 248 -23.02 -47.58 34.00
C SER A 248 -22.70 -48.75 34.96
N LEU A 249 -21.41 -49.04 35.15
CA LEU A 249 -20.97 -50.09 36.08
C LEU A 249 -21.39 -49.78 37.52
N ASN A 250 -21.22 -48.55 38.01
CA ASN A 250 -21.65 -48.16 39.35
C ASN A 250 -23.16 -48.33 39.54
N LEU A 251 -23.95 -48.01 38.51
CA LEU A 251 -25.43 -48.20 38.51
C LEU A 251 -25.81 -49.69 38.53
N GLU A 252 -25.15 -50.51 37.71
CA GLU A 252 -25.37 -51.97 37.70
C GLU A 252 -25.06 -52.61 39.08
N LEU A 253 -23.95 -52.22 39.68
CA LEU A 253 -23.57 -52.64 41.04
C LEU A 253 -24.57 -52.15 42.09
N LEU A 254 -25.12 -50.97 41.92
CA LEU A 254 -26.11 -50.40 42.82
C LEU A 254 -27.46 -51.16 42.69
N GLU A 255 -27.87 -51.52 41.47
CA GLU A 255 -29.04 -52.35 41.21
C GLU A 255 -28.87 -53.78 41.82
N GLU A 256 -27.72 -54.41 41.61
CA GLU A 256 -27.44 -55.74 42.17
C GLU A 256 -27.42 -55.74 43.74
N GLN A 257 -26.90 -54.67 44.33
CA GLN A 257 -26.87 -54.51 45.77
C GLN A 257 -28.28 -54.32 46.34
N LEU A 258 -29.15 -53.55 45.66
CA LEU A 258 -30.55 -53.37 46.07
C LEU A 258 -31.40 -54.65 45.94
N GLU A 259 -31.10 -55.50 44.96
CA GLU A 259 -31.83 -56.73 44.73
C GLU A 259 -31.36 -57.90 45.66
N LYS A 260 -30.03 -58.02 45.81
CA LYS A 260 -29.45 -59.24 46.44
C LYS A 260 -28.92 -59.01 47.82
N GLY A 261 -28.83 -57.77 48.32
CA GLY A 261 -28.28 -57.46 49.63
C GLY A 261 -26.81 -57.85 49.80
N SER A 262 -26.05 -57.88 48.69
CA SER A 262 -24.67 -58.38 48.68
C SER A 262 -23.69 -57.44 49.42
N SER A 263 -22.67 -58.05 50.03
CA SER A 263 -21.62 -57.40 50.83
C SER A 263 -20.57 -56.78 49.86
N GLY A 264 -20.79 -55.54 49.41
CA GLY A 264 -19.86 -54.79 48.58
C GLY A 264 -19.72 -53.34 49.05
N LEU A 265 -19.35 -52.40 48.09
CA LEU A 265 -19.36 -50.98 48.34
C LEU A 265 -20.74 -50.53 48.77
N SER A 266 -20.88 -49.62 49.72
CA SER A 266 -22.19 -49.15 50.18
C SER A 266 -22.90 -48.37 49.10
N THR A 267 -24.23 -48.38 49.11
CA THR A 267 -25.08 -47.61 48.18
C THR A 267 -24.68 -46.14 48.11
N ALA A 268 -24.25 -45.58 49.23
CA ALA A 268 -23.77 -44.19 49.36
C ALA A 268 -22.42 -43.98 48.63
N GLU A 269 -21.52 -44.98 48.67
CA GLU A 269 -20.23 -44.93 47.95
C GLU A 269 -20.43 -45.02 46.45
N LEU A 270 -21.27 -45.92 45.93
CA LEU A 270 -21.58 -46.03 44.50
C LEU A 270 -22.29 -44.78 43.97
N ALA A 271 -23.25 -44.22 44.70
CA ALA A 271 -23.90 -42.96 44.39
C ALA A 271 -22.90 -41.75 44.38
N SER A 272 -21.97 -41.74 45.33
CA SER A 272 -20.91 -40.75 45.40
C SER A 272 -19.94 -40.85 44.22
N ALA A 273 -19.50 -42.06 43.86
CA ALA A 273 -18.65 -42.31 42.70
C ALA A 273 -19.31 -41.90 41.41
N THR A 274 -20.59 -42.22 41.20
CA THR A 274 -21.37 -41.78 40.02
C THR A 274 -21.48 -40.27 39.95
N ARG A 275 -21.67 -39.56 41.06
CA ARG A 275 -21.72 -38.11 41.12
C ARG A 275 -20.36 -37.47 40.78
N VAL A 276 -19.27 -38.07 41.20
CA VAL A 276 -17.91 -37.62 40.87
C VAL A 276 -17.68 -37.71 39.36
N GLU A 277 -18.04 -38.84 38.72
CA GLU A 277 -17.88 -39.03 37.27
C GLU A 277 -18.82 -38.12 36.45
N THR A 278 -20.03 -37.85 36.95
CA THR A 278 -20.92 -36.81 36.32
C THR A 278 -20.30 -35.43 36.37
N GLY A 279 -19.70 -35.04 37.47
CA GLY A 279 -18.98 -33.78 37.61
C GLY A 279 -17.73 -33.71 36.73
N ARG A 280 -17.02 -34.82 36.56
CA ARG A 280 -15.89 -34.92 35.63
C ARG A 280 -16.34 -34.70 34.16
N LEU A 281 -17.42 -35.39 33.75
CA LEU A 281 -18.00 -35.26 32.40
C LEU A 281 -18.47 -33.84 32.11
N ALA A 282 -19.14 -33.19 33.09
CA ALA A 282 -19.56 -31.80 32.95
C ALA A 282 -18.38 -30.83 32.76
N ARG A 283 -17.31 -31.01 33.53
CA ARG A 283 -16.07 -30.22 33.36
C ARG A 283 -15.43 -30.44 32.00
N LEU A 284 -15.26 -31.69 31.55
CA LEU A 284 -14.69 -32.04 30.26
C LEU A 284 -15.45 -31.40 29.11
N LEU A 285 -16.80 -31.43 29.16
CA LEU A 285 -17.65 -30.82 28.14
C LEU A 285 -17.51 -29.27 28.15
N SER A 286 -17.47 -28.66 29.33
CA SER A 286 -17.29 -27.21 29.50
C SER A 286 -15.95 -26.76 28.95
N ASP A 287 -14.87 -27.48 29.25
CA ASP A 287 -13.53 -27.22 28.77
C ASP A 287 -13.45 -27.33 27.25
N PHE A 288 -14.03 -28.39 26.68
CA PHE A 288 -14.10 -28.57 25.23
C PHE A 288 -14.87 -27.44 24.55
N LEU A 289 -16.04 -27.05 25.07
CA LEU A 289 -16.81 -25.94 24.50
C LEU A 289 -16.06 -24.62 24.58
N SER A 290 -15.34 -24.39 25.67
CA SER A 290 -14.50 -23.18 25.85
C SER A 290 -13.34 -23.15 24.84
N TYR A 291 -12.76 -24.31 24.55
CA TYR A 291 -11.72 -24.45 23.54
C TYR A 291 -12.28 -24.36 22.10
N ALA A 292 -13.37 -25.07 21.78
CA ALA A 292 -13.94 -25.12 20.43
C ALA A 292 -14.54 -23.79 19.94
N ARG A 293 -15.12 -23.00 20.86
CA ARG A 293 -15.76 -21.70 20.57
C ARG A 293 -15.17 -20.59 21.43
N PRO A 294 -13.94 -20.15 21.14
CA PRO A 294 -13.40 -19.00 21.88
C PRO A 294 -14.25 -17.77 21.56
N SER A 295 -14.85 -17.20 22.59
CA SER A 295 -15.46 -15.88 22.50
C SER A 295 -14.34 -14.85 22.27
N PRO A 296 -14.58 -13.78 21.51
CA PRO A 296 -13.66 -12.65 21.42
C PRO A 296 -13.30 -12.17 22.84
N LEU A 297 -12.03 -11.87 23.08
CA LEU A 297 -11.61 -11.27 24.34
C LEU A 297 -12.29 -9.92 24.54
N VAL A 298 -12.81 -9.68 25.74
CA VAL A 298 -13.32 -8.38 26.16
C VAL A 298 -12.30 -7.82 27.16
N THR A 299 -11.24 -7.21 26.62
CA THR A 299 -10.17 -6.64 27.45
C THR A 299 -10.57 -5.26 27.97
N VAL A 300 -10.33 -5.04 29.26
CA VAL A 300 -10.49 -3.75 29.92
C VAL A 300 -9.21 -3.42 30.71
N PRO A 301 -8.89 -2.13 30.93
CA PRO A 301 -7.81 -1.76 31.83
C PRO A 301 -8.07 -2.33 33.24
N SER A 302 -7.15 -3.16 33.72
CA SER A 302 -7.32 -3.89 34.98
C SER A 302 -5.96 -4.12 35.63
N ASP A 303 -5.96 -4.46 36.91
CA ASP A 303 -4.76 -4.89 37.63
C ASP A 303 -4.66 -6.45 37.62
N LEU A 304 -3.55 -6.99 37.11
CA LEU A 304 -3.32 -8.44 37.06
C LEU A 304 -3.33 -9.09 38.44
N ASN A 305 -3.02 -8.34 39.49
CA ASN A 305 -3.09 -8.85 40.87
C ASN A 305 -4.51 -9.28 41.28
N GLU A 306 -5.55 -8.59 40.77
CA GLU A 306 -6.95 -8.84 41.14
C GLU A 306 -7.43 -10.24 40.73
N PRO A 307 -7.42 -10.64 39.44
CA PRO A 307 -7.88 -11.96 39.01
C PRO A 307 -6.98 -13.09 39.60
N ALA A 308 -5.69 -12.82 39.86
CA ALA A 308 -4.82 -13.76 40.49
C ALA A 308 -5.18 -13.98 41.97
N ALA A 309 -5.41 -12.92 42.72
CA ALA A 309 -5.86 -12.98 44.11
C ALA A 309 -7.21 -13.70 44.25
N GLU A 310 -8.17 -13.37 43.38
CA GLU A 310 -9.47 -14.03 43.37
C GLU A 310 -9.39 -15.54 43.12
N ALA A 311 -8.55 -15.97 42.18
CA ALA A 311 -8.37 -17.38 41.88
C ALA A 311 -7.72 -18.12 43.02
N VAL A 312 -6.67 -17.54 43.65
CA VAL A 312 -6.01 -18.10 44.83
C VAL A 312 -6.97 -18.19 46.01
N ALA A 313 -7.75 -17.15 46.27
CA ALA A 313 -8.78 -17.15 47.32
C ALA A 313 -9.81 -18.26 47.11
N PHE A 314 -10.25 -18.44 45.85
CA PHE A 314 -11.22 -19.48 45.45
C PHE A 314 -10.67 -20.91 45.75
N LEU A 315 -9.39 -21.18 45.44
CA LEU A 315 -8.73 -22.48 45.67
C LEU A 315 -8.22 -22.67 47.09
N GLY A 316 -8.19 -21.63 47.90
CA GLY A 316 -7.70 -21.67 49.27
C GLY A 316 -8.37 -22.73 50.19
N PRO A 317 -9.71 -22.90 50.21
CA PRO A 317 -10.39 -23.97 50.95
C PRO A 317 -9.95 -25.36 50.49
N GLU A 318 -9.80 -25.60 49.20
CA GLU A 318 -9.35 -26.88 48.64
C GLU A 318 -7.90 -27.19 49.04
N ALA A 319 -6.99 -26.21 48.90
CA ALA A 319 -5.60 -26.33 49.34
C ALA A 319 -5.50 -26.69 50.82
N ARG A 320 -6.30 -26.05 51.67
CA ARG A 320 -6.35 -26.39 53.14
C ARG A 320 -6.83 -27.80 53.39
N THR A 321 -7.87 -28.25 52.70
CA THR A 321 -8.38 -29.62 52.80
C THR A 321 -7.31 -30.65 52.42
N ARG A 322 -6.53 -30.35 51.41
CA ARG A 322 -5.41 -31.17 50.94
C ARG A 322 -4.13 -30.97 51.76
N ARG A 323 -4.13 -30.09 52.77
CA ARG A 323 -2.99 -29.71 53.64
C ARG A 323 -1.79 -29.18 52.80
N ILE A 324 -2.08 -28.32 51.83
CA ILE A 324 -1.09 -27.67 50.97
C ILE A 324 -1.06 -26.18 51.33
N ALA A 325 0.13 -25.63 51.53
CA ALA A 325 0.32 -24.19 51.71
C ALA A 325 0.24 -23.49 50.35
N LEU A 326 -0.81 -22.69 50.15
CA LEU A 326 -0.99 -21.89 48.97
C LEU A 326 -0.72 -20.42 49.30
N THR A 327 0.33 -19.86 48.69
CA THR A 327 0.73 -18.46 48.93
C THR A 327 0.54 -17.60 47.68
N PHE A 328 0.24 -16.31 47.91
CA PHE A 328 0.17 -15.33 46.81
C PHE A 328 1.00 -14.09 47.15
N ARG A 329 1.87 -13.71 46.24
CA ARG A 329 2.71 -12.51 46.31
C ARG A 329 2.33 -11.56 45.20
N PRO A 330 1.47 -10.55 45.47
CA PRO A 330 1.13 -9.53 44.46
C PRO A 330 2.33 -8.62 44.21
N TRP A 331 2.39 -8.03 43.03
CA TRP A 331 3.36 -6.97 42.77
C TRP A 331 2.99 -5.69 43.51
N PRO A 332 3.90 -5.11 44.29
CA PRO A 332 3.64 -3.89 45.04
C PRO A 332 3.42 -2.70 44.10
N GLY A 333 2.33 -1.98 44.27
CA GLY A 333 2.00 -0.80 43.43
C GLY A 333 1.12 -1.09 42.22
N GLY A 334 0.67 -2.34 42.10
CA GLY A 334 -0.27 -2.73 41.01
C GLY A 334 0.44 -3.21 39.76
N ALA A 335 -0.28 -3.98 38.95
CA ALA A 335 0.21 -4.56 37.68
C ALA A 335 -0.77 -4.25 36.52
N PRO A 336 -0.83 -2.99 36.07
CA PRO A 336 -1.80 -2.55 35.06
C PRO A 336 -1.58 -3.23 33.71
N ALA A 337 -2.66 -3.81 33.14
CA ALA A 337 -2.68 -4.48 31.85
C ALA A 337 -4.09 -4.39 31.24
N LEU A 338 -4.18 -4.62 29.90
CA LEU A 338 -5.47 -4.81 29.24
C LEU A 338 -5.87 -6.28 29.32
N LEU A 339 -6.82 -6.60 30.20
CA LEU A 339 -7.17 -7.99 30.56
C LEU A 339 -8.67 -8.26 30.37
N ASP A 340 -8.98 -9.47 29.91
CA ASP A 340 -10.25 -10.14 30.19
C ASP A 340 -10.08 -10.86 31.53
N THR A 341 -10.51 -10.21 32.61
CA THR A 341 -10.27 -10.67 34.01
C THR A 341 -10.82 -12.07 34.28
N ALA A 342 -12.00 -12.40 33.68
CA ALA A 342 -12.59 -13.72 33.79
C ALA A 342 -11.73 -14.80 33.15
N ARG A 343 -11.16 -14.53 32.00
CA ARG A 343 -10.25 -15.44 31.29
C ARG A 343 -8.91 -15.57 31.99
N VAL A 344 -8.36 -14.46 32.48
CA VAL A 344 -7.09 -14.52 33.30
C VAL A 344 -7.31 -15.31 34.57
N LYS A 345 -8.42 -15.12 35.28
CA LYS A 345 -8.80 -15.95 36.42
C LYS A 345 -8.83 -17.44 36.06
N GLN A 346 -9.39 -17.80 34.89
CA GLN A 346 -9.38 -19.19 34.41
C GLN A 346 -7.95 -19.74 34.19
N VAL A 347 -7.01 -18.90 33.67
CA VAL A 347 -5.59 -19.29 33.58
C VAL A 347 -5.03 -19.63 34.94
N VAL A 348 -5.24 -18.78 35.93
CA VAL A 348 -4.71 -19.01 37.30
C VAL A 348 -5.34 -20.24 37.91
N LEU A 349 -6.65 -20.45 37.78
CA LEU A 349 -7.34 -21.65 38.28
C LEU A 349 -6.75 -22.92 37.67
N ASN A 350 -6.48 -22.93 36.35
CA ASN A 350 -5.89 -24.08 35.68
C ASN A 350 -4.46 -24.37 36.15
N LEU A 351 -3.62 -23.33 36.28
CA LEU A 351 -2.23 -23.48 36.67
C LEU A 351 -2.11 -23.90 38.15
N VAL A 352 -2.85 -23.22 39.04
CA VAL A 352 -2.83 -23.55 40.48
C VAL A 352 -3.48 -24.89 40.74
N GLY A 353 -4.59 -25.24 40.08
CA GLY A 353 -5.21 -26.56 40.17
C GLY A 353 -4.24 -27.69 39.79
N ASN A 354 -3.50 -27.49 38.68
CA ASN A 354 -2.46 -28.43 38.27
C ASN A 354 -1.33 -28.57 39.32
N ALA A 355 -0.90 -27.46 39.93
CA ALA A 355 0.12 -27.43 40.96
C ALA A 355 -0.33 -28.15 42.24
N LEU A 356 -1.57 -27.91 42.69
CA LEU A 356 -2.15 -28.60 43.85
C LEU A 356 -2.18 -30.12 43.65
N ASP A 357 -2.63 -30.57 42.48
CA ASP A 357 -2.66 -32.00 42.15
C ASP A 357 -1.26 -32.62 42.09
N ALA A 358 -0.27 -31.91 41.54
CA ALA A 358 1.12 -32.39 41.44
C ALA A 358 1.76 -32.59 42.85
N VAL A 359 1.53 -31.63 43.73
CA VAL A 359 2.04 -31.71 45.13
C VAL A 359 1.36 -32.82 45.93
N GLU A 360 0.05 -33.03 45.70
CA GLU A 360 -0.68 -34.11 46.40
C GLU A 360 -0.20 -35.51 46.00
N ALA A 361 0.12 -35.73 44.72
CA ALA A 361 0.51 -37.03 44.17
C ALA A 361 1.80 -37.61 44.78
N VAL A 362 2.73 -36.78 45.29
CA VAL A 362 4.07 -37.21 45.70
C VAL A 362 4.21 -37.40 47.22
N GLY A 363 3.21 -37.05 48.02
CA GLY A 363 3.35 -37.03 49.47
C GLY A 363 4.51 -36.13 49.93
N ALA A 364 4.74 -35.07 49.22
CA ALA A 364 5.94 -34.27 49.14
C ALA A 364 6.45 -33.76 50.48
N ARG A 365 7.79 -33.64 50.60
CA ARG A 365 8.49 -33.02 51.76
C ARG A 365 8.11 -31.55 51.94
N ALA A 366 7.77 -30.84 50.84
CA ALA A 366 7.26 -29.47 50.87
C ALA A 366 5.90 -29.45 50.16
N ARG A 367 4.81 -29.31 50.91
CA ARG A 367 3.44 -29.17 50.41
C ARG A 367 3.13 -27.70 50.22
N GLU A 368 3.78 -27.10 49.21
CA GLU A 368 3.71 -25.66 48.97
C GLU A 368 3.44 -25.38 47.49
N VAL A 369 2.58 -24.41 47.21
CA VAL A 369 2.33 -23.82 45.91
C VAL A 369 2.42 -22.31 46.03
N ASP A 370 3.32 -21.73 45.28
CA ASP A 370 3.58 -20.30 45.30
C ASP A 370 3.03 -19.65 44.01
N VAL A 371 2.25 -18.59 44.19
CA VAL A 371 1.77 -17.72 43.08
C VAL A 371 2.39 -16.34 43.27
N ALA A 372 2.97 -15.78 42.20
CA ALA A 372 3.56 -14.46 42.28
C ALA A 372 3.28 -13.66 41.01
N VAL A 373 3.10 -12.34 41.13
CA VAL A 373 3.11 -11.39 40.02
C VAL A 373 4.41 -10.59 40.11
N GLU A 374 5.17 -10.54 39.02
CA GLU A 374 6.51 -9.96 38.99
C GLU A 374 6.64 -9.03 37.76
N ASP A 375 7.54 -8.04 37.85
CA ASP A 375 7.94 -7.21 36.74
C ASP A 375 8.88 -7.97 35.79
N GLY A 376 8.48 -8.16 34.55
CA GLY A 376 9.26 -8.76 33.46
C GLY A 376 9.73 -7.75 32.42
N GLY A 377 9.81 -6.48 32.76
CA GLY A 377 10.17 -5.39 31.82
C GLY A 377 8.98 -4.92 30.97
N ARG A 378 8.85 -5.38 29.74
CA ARG A 378 7.71 -5.04 28.84
C ARG A 378 6.42 -5.81 29.16
N PHE A 379 6.51 -6.85 30.01
CA PHE A 379 5.42 -7.73 30.38
C PHE A 379 5.33 -7.85 31.91
N TRP A 380 4.13 -8.09 32.42
CA TRP A 380 3.93 -8.67 33.72
C TRP A 380 4.11 -10.18 33.64
N ARG A 381 4.74 -10.78 34.63
CA ARG A 381 4.90 -12.24 34.78
C ARG A 381 4.05 -12.74 35.93
N LEU A 382 3.11 -13.62 35.61
CA LEU A 382 2.38 -14.41 36.58
C LEU A 382 3.07 -15.78 36.70
N THR A 383 3.65 -16.07 37.82
CA THR A 383 4.39 -17.31 38.08
C THR A 383 3.60 -18.19 39.04
N VAL A 384 3.41 -19.46 38.71
CA VAL A 384 2.91 -20.52 39.61
C VAL A 384 4.00 -21.55 39.74
N ALA A 385 4.48 -21.75 40.96
CA ALA A 385 5.54 -22.72 41.27
C ALA A 385 5.02 -23.78 42.27
N ASP A 386 5.28 -25.05 41.96
CA ASP A 386 4.97 -26.17 42.83
C ASP A 386 6.23 -27.01 43.15
N HIS A 387 6.19 -27.72 44.24
CA HIS A 387 7.25 -28.63 44.66
C HIS A 387 6.86 -30.10 44.41
N GLY A 388 6.12 -30.34 43.30
CA GLY A 388 5.71 -31.67 42.86
C GLY A 388 6.86 -32.50 42.27
N PRO A 389 6.54 -33.60 41.59
CA PRO A 389 7.53 -34.57 41.05
C PRO A 389 8.27 -34.02 39.82
N GLY A 390 7.86 -32.87 39.31
CA GLY A 390 8.29 -32.37 38.00
C GLY A 390 7.55 -33.05 36.85
N ILE A 391 7.98 -32.72 35.63
CA ILE A 391 7.42 -33.26 34.39
C ILE A 391 8.51 -34.09 33.72
N ASP A 392 8.24 -35.36 33.43
CA ASP A 392 9.15 -36.22 32.69
C ASP A 392 9.39 -35.65 31.27
N GLY A 393 10.68 -35.55 30.88
CA GLY A 393 11.07 -34.97 29.58
C GLY A 393 11.33 -33.45 29.63
N GLY A 394 11.38 -32.80 30.80
CA GLY A 394 11.85 -31.44 30.95
C GLY A 394 10.93 -30.33 30.47
N GLY A 395 9.63 -30.58 30.36
CA GLY A 395 8.65 -29.54 29.99
C GLY A 395 8.58 -29.22 28.49
N SER A 396 8.98 -30.14 27.64
CA SER A 396 8.86 -30.03 26.20
C SER A 396 7.38 -29.96 25.73
N GLY A 397 7.13 -29.36 24.57
CA GLY A 397 5.82 -28.92 24.03
C GLY A 397 4.65 -29.91 24.08
N ASP A 398 4.86 -31.19 24.41
CA ASP A 398 3.79 -32.19 24.48
C ASP A 398 2.78 -31.95 25.62
N VAL A 399 3.17 -31.22 26.67
CA VAL A 399 2.29 -30.91 27.82
C VAL A 399 1.17 -29.93 27.47
N PHE A 400 1.32 -29.19 26.39
CA PHE A 400 0.30 -28.29 25.84
C PHE A 400 -0.61 -28.95 24.83
N ARG A 401 -0.39 -30.25 24.51
CA ARG A 401 -1.30 -30.99 23.64
C ARG A 401 -2.60 -31.32 24.34
N VAL A 402 -3.71 -31.19 23.65
CA VAL A 402 -5.05 -31.47 24.17
C VAL A 402 -5.20 -32.95 24.50
N PHE A 403 -5.89 -33.27 25.59
CA PHE A 403 -6.12 -34.63 26.11
C PHE A 403 -4.85 -35.38 26.55
N VAL A 404 -3.71 -34.71 26.65
CA VAL A 404 -2.52 -35.28 27.29
C VAL A 404 -2.60 -34.99 28.76
N SER A 405 -2.73 -36.04 29.57
CA SER A 405 -2.75 -35.98 31.04
C SER A 405 -2.07 -37.19 31.63
N THR A 406 -1.19 -36.98 32.60
CA THR A 406 -0.61 -38.04 33.40
C THR A 406 -1.50 -38.40 34.60
N LYS A 407 -2.60 -37.69 34.83
CA LYS A 407 -3.50 -37.83 35.97
C LYS A 407 -4.70 -38.70 35.61
N PRO A 408 -5.14 -39.66 36.44
CA PRO A 408 -6.30 -40.53 36.18
C PRO A 408 -7.61 -39.76 36.01
N ALA A 409 -7.75 -38.60 36.70
CA ALA A 409 -8.96 -37.77 36.65
C ALA A 409 -8.79 -36.47 35.84
N GLY A 410 -7.63 -36.26 35.19
CA GLY A 410 -7.35 -35.03 34.43
C GLY A 410 -7.97 -35.06 33.03
N THR A 411 -8.54 -33.95 32.60
CA THR A 411 -9.10 -33.78 31.23
C THR A 411 -8.02 -33.54 30.19
N GLY A 412 -6.77 -33.21 30.59
CA GLY A 412 -5.71 -32.80 29.65
C GLY A 412 -5.98 -31.51 28.89
N MET A 413 -6.97 -30.72 29.31
CA MET A 413 -7.38 -29.47 28.59
C MET A 413 -6.96 -28.21 29.33
N GLY A 414 -6.60 -28.26 30.61
CA GLY A 414 -6.32 -27.09 31.44
C GLY A 414 -5.14 -26.25 30.91
N LEU A 415 -4.00 -26.89 30.60
CA LEU A 415 -2.81 -26.19 30.06
C LEU A 415 -3.01 -25.63 28.65
N PRO A 416 -3.56 -26.39 27.69
CA PRO A 416 -3.93 -25.86 26.36
C PRO A 416 -4.86 -24.65 26.43
N ILE A 417 -5.86 -24.65 27.32
CA ILE A 417 -6.78 -23.52 27.52
C ILE A 417 -6.02 -22.32 28.10
N ALA A 418 -5.17 -22.51 29.09
CA ALA A 418 -4.38 -21.46 29.69
C ALA A 418 -3.42 -20.83 28.66
N GLU A 419 -2.69 -21.64 27.91
CA GLU A 419 -1.80 -21.17 26.83
C GLU A 419 -2.55 -20.31 25.81
N ARG A 420 -3.69 -20.78 25.34
CA ARG A 420 -4.50 -20.06 24.36
C ARG A 420 -5.03 -18.73 24.88
N ILE A 421 -5.44 -18.67 26.15
CA ILE A 421 -5.89 -17.42 26.77
C ILE A 421 -4.73 -16.43 26.88
N VAL A 422 -3.56 -16.89 27.30
CA VAL A 422 -2.36 -16.04 27.42
C VAL A 422 -1.92 -15.52 26.04
N HIS A 423 -1.88 -16.39 25.02
CA HIS A 423 -1.58 -15.97 23.65
C HIS A 423 -2.60 -14.98 23.09
N ALA A 424 -3.86 -15.15 23.38
CA ALA A 424 -4.91 -14.21 22.96
C ALA A 424 -4.75 -12.83 23.60
N HIS A 425 -4.11 -12.74 24.79
CA HIS A 425 -3.73 -11.48 25.43
C HIS A 425 -2.40 -10.90 24.92
N GLY A 426 -1.74 -11.56 23.91
CA GLY A 426 -0.45 -11.14 23.38
C GLY A 426 0.76 -11.52 24.27
N GLY A 427 0.56 -12.48 25.17
CA GLY A 427 1.58 -13.05 26.06
C GLY A 427 2.05 -14.44 25.63
N GLU A 428 2.83 -15.06 26.49
CA GLU A 428 3.38 -16.41 26.31
C GLU A 428 3.27 -17.21 27.64
N LEU A 429 2.91 -18.49 27.54
CA LEU A 429 2.92 -19.41 28.65
C LEU A 429 4.08 -20.40 28.49
N THR A 430 4.96 -20.45 29.49
CA THR A 430 6.10 -21.36 29.51
C THR A 430 6.09 -22.23 30.78
N LEU A 431 6.59 -23.46 30.64
CA LEU A 431 6.76 -24.40 31.72
C LEU A 431 8.24 -24.77 31.83
N ALA A 432 8.80 -24.61 33.01
CA ALA A 432 10.13 -25.09 33.38
C ALA A 432 9.99 -26.15 34.50
N SER A 433 10.38 -27.38 34.22
CA SER A 433 10.23 -28.49 35.15
C SER A 433 11.41 -29.43 35.00
N PRO A 434 12.46 -29.26 35.83
CA PRO A 434 13.53 -30.25 35.89
C PRO A 434 13.01 -31.58 36.45
N SER A 435 13.51 -32.70 35.93
CA SER A 435 13.12 -34.04 36.41
C SER A 435 13.42 -34.18 37.93
N GLY A 436 12.38 -34.53 38.71
CA GLY A 436 12.46 -34.64 40.17
C GLY A 436 12.53 -33.30 40.91
N GLY A 437 12.32 -32.18 40.25
CA GLY A 437 12.38 -30.83 40.80
C GLY A 437 11.08 -30.05 40.73
N PRO A 438 11.05 -28.82 41.26
CA PRO A 438 9.86 -28.00 41.24
C PRO A 438 9.45 -27.62 39.80
N THR A 439 8.14 -27.63 39.54
CA THR A 439 7.60 -27.10 38.27
C THR A 439 7.28 -25.62 38.43
N ARG A 440 7.66 -24.84 37.44
CA ARG A 440 7.34 -23.41 37.35
C ARG A 440 6.61 -23.11 36.05
N ALA A 441 5.37 -22.70 36.17
CA ALA A 441 4.57 -22.15 35.04
C ALA A 441 4.66 -20.63 35.08
N VAL A 442 5.01 -20.01 33.94
CA VAL A 442 5.15 -18.55 33.80
C VAL A 442 4.27 -18.09 32.67
N ALA A 443 3.24 -17.31 32.99
CA ALA A 443 2.38 -16.63 32.02
C ALA A 443 2.76 -15.14 31.94
N THR A 444 2.97 -14.61 30.73
CA THR A 444 3.30 -13.21 30.50
C THR A 444 2.10 -12.44 29.96
N PHE A 445 1.95 -11.19 30.40
CA PHE A 445 0.90 -10.28 29.91
C PHE A 445 1.52 -8.92 29.57
N PRO A 446 1.21 -8.34 28.40
CA PRO A 446 1.73 -7.02 28.02
C PRO A 446 1.32 -5.96 29.05
N LYS A 447 2.27 -5.12 29.45
CA LYS A 447 1.97 -3.97 30.29
C LYS A 447 1.11 -2.97 29.53
N HIS A 448 0.19 -2.38 30.24
CA HIS A 448 -0.59 -1.23 29.74
C HIS A 448 -0.09 -0.01 30.48
N ASP A 449 0.54 0.92 29.75
CA ASP A 449 0.88 2.22 30.32
C ASP A 449 -0.43 2.91 30.67
N ALA A 450 -0.68 3.09 31.96
CA ALA A 450 -1.82 3.90 32.39
C ALA A 450 -1.64 5.29 31.78
N PRO A 451 -2.67 5.87 31.16
CA PRO A 451 -2.59 7.27 30.77
C PRO A 451 -2.32 8.09 32.02
N GLY A 452 -1.12 8.71 32.05
CA GLY A 452 -0.71 9.62 33.13
C GLY A 452 -1.58 10.86 33.22
#